data_ae8bcbeb0b4b69a683e7198610537314
#
_entry.id   ae8bcbeb0b4b69a683e7198610537314
#
_cell.length_a   1.000
_cell.length_b   1.000
_cell.length_c   1.000
_cell.angle_alpha   90.00
_cell.angle_beta   90.00
_cell.angle_gamma   90.00
#
_symmetry.space_group_name_H-M   'P 1'
#
loop_
_entity.id
_entity.type
_entity.pdbx_description
1 polymer ?
#
loop_
_entity_poly.entity_id
_entity_poly.type
_entity_poly.pdbx_seq_one_letter_code
_entity_poly.pdbx_strand_id
1 'polypeptide(L)'
;MSRRVRFSRAVVAALCLLPLFVGVTACSRPDDPASVRGSTVVMAIPDVEAVKPDVWGLDFLTFLPLAKGNGRGELEGCLARSWEHSPDHREYTYHLRTDVRWDDGVPVTAHDVKFTLDLLGHPDVAQYPGIEATVVNDSTVRIRAANPNYMDDISYLPRHLLEGLDPKRFWEWEFWTHPVGDGPYRFVRYVSETLMEFEANPDYYGARPGIERLILKFVGGAGLTELLAGNVDIAKAGLTQIPRIVTDPRFRIYTNGTPGARGIYWKTDHPLFSDPRVRRALTLALDRRELLQLLNLPEELPITDGVFTWRQFRRGEWPEPLPYDPDQAGTLLDAAGWVDRDGDGVREKDGHPFRFTASVWPAQGYAQLAVYVQEFLRQVGVQMEIQSIDDASGWDRLRDGDFEALFMIVQPGPGAHRRDFGRGNRTGYQSPGAFAVIDSLQATADPEEQDRLYARLTEIYRADMPFTRLIPSSSSWFVHRRVRAASTAFLAVPSYYMEKLWVEDAK
;
A
#
# COMPACT_ATOMS: atom_id res chain seq x y z
N MET A 1 1.81 37.92 33.24
CA MET A 1 1.53 36.93 34.33
C MET A 1 0.96 35.66 33.70
N SER A 2 1.80 34.71 33.39
CA SER A 2 1.46 33.46 32.71
C SER A 2 1.53 32.31 33.72
N ARG A 3 0.46 31.60 33.91
CA ARG A 3 0.44 30.36 34.70
C ARG A 3 0.74 29.18 33.77
N ARG A 4 1.95 28.65 33.88
CA ARG A 4 2.34 27.34 33.35
C ARG A 4 1.83 26.25 34.28
N VAL A 5 1.05 25.33 33.79
CA VAL A 5 0.70 24.07 34.46
C VAL A 5 1.77 23.04 34.13
N ARG A 6 2.53 22.60 35.12
CA ARG A 6 3.52 21.51 35.01
C ARG A 6 2.82 20.20 35.31
N PHE A 7 2.87 19.27 34.36
CA PHE A 7 2.61 17.85 34.65
C PHE A 7 3.92 17.13 34.99
N SER A 8 3.88 16.48 36.15
CA SER A 8 4.98 15.74 36.77
C SER A 8 5.17 14.38 36.04
N ARG A 9 6.42 14.11 35.64
CA ARG A 9 6.86 12.78 35.22
C ARG A 9 7.26 11.97 36.43
N ALA A 10 6.58 10.85 36.67
CA ALA A 10 7.04 9.83 37.59
C ALA A 10 7.79 8.75 36.81
N VAL A 11 9.10 8.67 37.00
CA VAL A 11 9.96 7.58 36.52
C VAL A 11 9.87 6.47 37.54
N VAL A 12 9.48 5.28 37.11
CA VAL A 12 9.67 4.05 37.92
C VAL A 12 10.64 3.15 37.16
N ALA A 13 11.87 3.11 37.66
CA ALA A 13 12.85 2.12 37.30
C ALA A 13 12.65 0.88 38.20
N ALA A 14 12.38 -0.28 37.57
CA ALA A 14 12.39 -1.56 38.26
C ALA A 14 13.49 -2.45 37.71
N LEU A 15 14.50 -2.71 38.53
CA LEU A 15 15.50 -3.76 38.32
C LEU A 15 14.81 -5.14 38.40
N CYS A 16 14.98 -5.97 37.37
CA CYS A 16 14.63 -7.39 37.43
C CYS A 16 15.85 -8.25 37.74
N LEU A 17 15.83 -8.88 38.93
CA LEU A 17 16.64 -10.05 39.28
C LEU A 17 15.90 -11.30 38.77
N LEU A 18 16.59 -12.12 37.97
CA LEU A 18 16.10 -13.44 37.55
C LEU A 18 16.18 -14.45 38.70
N PRO A 19 15.21 -15.37 38.77
CA PRO A 19 15.54 -16.77 39.06
C PRO A 19 15.13 -17.68 37.88
N LEU A 20 16.05 -18.55 37.50
CA LEU A 20 15.79 -19.69 36.65
C LEU A 20 14.75 -20.63 37.31
N PHE A 21 13.56 -20.69 36.73
CA PHE A 21 12.64 -21.80 36.94
C PHE A 21 12.44 -22.51 35.61
N VAL A 22 12.98 -23.74 35.53
CA VAL A 22 12.62 -24.70 34.49
C VAL A 22 11.20 -25.19 34.85
N GLY A 23 10.21 -24.49 34.35
CA GLY A 23 8.83 -24.95 34.35
C GLY A 23 8.49 -25.49 32.99
N VAL A 24 8.15 -26.76 32.91
CA VAL A 24 7.47 -27.36 31.77
C VAL A 24 6.14 -26.64 31.62
N THR A 25 6.11 -25.56 30.85
CA THR A 25 4.85 -24.92 30.42
C THR A 25 4.24 -25.82 29.35
N ALA A 26 3.15 -26.49 29.75
CA ALA A 26 2.20 -27.02 28.79
C ALA A 26 1.90 -25.91 27.76
N CYS A 27 2.12 -26.20 26.47
CA CYS A 27 1.65 -25.38 25.39
C CYS A 27 0.13 -25.21 25.59
N SER A 28 -0.29 -24.07 26.13
CA SER A 28 -1.67 -23.63 25.95
C SER A 28 -1.85 -23.49 24.44
N ARG A 29 -2.68 -24.35 23.88
CA ARG A 29 -3.17 -24.19 22.50
C ARG A 29 -3.62 -22.75 22.39
N PRO A 30 -3.25 -22.02 21.31
CA PRO A 30 -3.91 -20.77 21.00
C PRO A 30 -5.41 -21.04 20.99
N ASP A 31 -6.20 -20.20 21.65
CA ASP A 31 -7.64 -20.32 21.75
C ASP A 31 -8.21 -20.72 20.39
N ASP A 32 -8.84 -21.90 20.36
CA ASP A 32 -9.41 -22.47 19.13
C ASP A 32 -10.51 -21.50 18.64
N PRO A 33 -10.38 -20.87 17.46
CA PRO A 33 -11.41 -20.00 16.92
C PRO A 33 -12.74 -20.71 16.68
N ALA A 34 -12.79 -22.03 16.78
CA ALA A 34 -14.00 -22.84 16.64
C ALA A 34 -15.07 -22.63 17.73
N SER A 35 -14.79 -21.86 18.80
CA SER A 35 -15.75 -21.63 19.88
C SER A 35 -16.83 -20.58 19.57
N VAL A 36 -16.69 -19.80 18.48
CA VAL A 36 -17.63 -18.71 18.11
C VAL A 36 -18.34 -19.05 16.80
N ARG A 37 -19.17 -20.08 16.81
CA ARG A 37 -19.98 -20.49 15.66
C ARG A 37 -21.15 -19.51 15.47
N GLY A 38 -21.32 -19.01 14.22
CA GLY A 38 -22.47 -18.18 13.83
C GLY A 38 -22.23 -16.67 13.83
N SER A 39 -20.98 -16.20 13.81
CA SER A 39 -20.66 -14.79 13.80
C SER A 39 -20.76 -14.18 12.39
N THR A 40 -21.43 -13.06 12.30
CA THR A 40 -21.51 -12.25 11.08
C THR A 40 -20.69 -10.97 11.23
N VAL A 41 -19.89 -10.66 10.22
CA VAL A 41 -19.17 -9.36 10.07
C VAL A 41 -19.64 -8.68 8.81
N VAL A 42 -19.90 -7.38 8.90
CA VAL A 42 -20.25 -6.53 7.77
C VAL A 42 -19.10 -5.57 7.50
N MET A 43 -18.54 -5.63 6.29
CA MET A 43 -17.45 -4.77 5.85
C MET A 43 -17.95 -3.79 4.79
N ALA A 44 -17.68 -2.50 4.99
CA ALA A 44 -17.99 -1.46 4.02
C ALA A 44 -16.95 -1.47 2.89
N ILE A 45 -17.42 -1.57 1.65
CA ILE A 45 -16.61 -1.41 0.44
C ILE A 45 -17.27 -0.42 -0.50
N PRO A 46 -16.54 0.20 -1.46
CA PRO A 46 -17.16 1.20 -2.34
C PRO A 46 -18.23 0.61 -3.26
N ASP A 47 -17.92 -0.47 -3.97
CA ASP A 47 -18.78 -1.10 -4.97
C ASP A 47 -18.30 -2.52 -5.28
N VAL A 48 -18.90 -3.17 -6.29
CA VAL A 48 -18.54 -4.52 -6.74
C VAL A 48 -17.15 -4.60 -7.37
N GLU A 49 -16.63 -3.51 -7.90
CA GLU A 49 -15.29 -3.49 -8.50
C GLU A 49 -14.20 -3.86 -7.47
N ALA A 50 -14.46 -3.57 -6.18
CA ALA A 50 -13.53 -3.84 -5.10
C ALA A 50 -13.24 -5.34 -4.86
N VAL A 51 -14.08 -6.26 -5.38
CA VAL A 51 -13.87 -7.72 -5.25
C VAL A 51 -13.14 -8.33 -6.44
N LYS A 52 -12.88 -7.56 -7.48
CA LYS A 52 -12.09 -8.00 -8.64
C LYS A 52 -10.60 -8.09 -8.29
N PRO A 53 -9.81 -8.91 -9.00
CA PRO A 53 -8.39 -9.06 -8.74
C PRO A 53 -7.64 -7.73 -8.65
N ASP A 54 -6.71 -7.63 -7.72
CA ASP A 54 -5.80 -6.48 -7.47
C ASP A 54 -6.44 -5.17 -7.01
N VAL A 55 -7.75 -5.11 -6.78
CA VAL A 55 -8.38 -3.82 -6.43
C VAL A 55 -8.26 -3.51 -4.92
N TRP A 56 -8.56 -4.45 -4.04
CA TRP A 56 -8.56 -4.22 -2.58
C TRP A 56 -7.97 -5.38 -1.77
N GLY A 57 -7.41 -6.39 -2.42
CA GLY A 57 -7.00 -7.66 -1.80
C GLY A 57 -8.19 -8.46 -1.25
N LEU A 58 -9.40 -8.18 -1.73
CA LEU A 58 -10.61 -8.92 -1.37
C LEU A 58 -10.77 -10.19 -2.19
N ASP A 59 -10.09 -10.30 -3.31
CA ASP A 59 -9.95 -11.50 -4.11
C ASP A 59 -9.39 -12.68 -3.30
N PHE A 60 -8.52 -12.43 -2.30
CA PHE A 60 -8.04 -13.47 -1.37
C PHE A 60 -9.10 -14.05 -0.44
N LEU A 61 -10.30 -13.48 -0.39
CA LEU A 61 -11.44 -14.12 0.26
C LEU A 61 -11.89 -15.36 -0.51
N THR A 62 -11.84 -15.27 -1.83
CA THR A 62 -12.44 -16.24 -2.76
C THR A 62 -11.39 -17.09 -3.45
N PHE A 63 -10.21 -16.54 -3.73
CA PHE A 63 -9.18 -17.19 -4.53
C PHE A 63 -7.86 -17.30 -3.77
N LEU A 64 -7.18 -18.42 -3.93
CA LEU A 64 -5.87 -18.64 -3.33
C LEU A 64 -4.76 -18.13 -4.25
N PRO A 65 -3.78 -17.38 -3.70
CA PRO A 65 -2.49 -17.18 -4.36
C PRO A 65 -1.60 -18.43 -4.19
N LEU A 66 -0.47 -18.48 -4.91
CA LEU A 66 0.54 -19.51 -4.65
C LEU A 66 1.10 -19.40 -3.23
N ALA A 67 1.45 -18.21 -2.81
CA ALA A 67 1.91 -17.90 -1.47
C ALA A 67 1.47 -16.50 -1.08
N LYS A 68 1.42 -16.17 0.22
CA LYS A 68 1.14 -14.81 0.70
C LYS A 68 1.99 -14.45 1.92
N GLY A 69 2.12 -13.16 2.19
CA GLY A 69 2.82 -12.69 3.38
C GLY A 69 2.11 -13.10 4.68
N ASN A 70 2.84 -13.55 5.69
CA ASN A 70 2.30 -14.04 6.97
C ASN A 70 2.19 -12.95 8.07
N GLY A 71 2.19 -11.69 7.73
CA GLY A 71 2.18 -10.56 8.68
C GLY A 71 3.53 -10.29 9.36
N ARG A 72 4.52 -11.20 9.27
CA ARG A 72 5.92 -11.00 9.70
C ARG A 72 6.82 -10.64 8.53
N GLY A 73 6.28 -10.65 7.33
CA GLY A 73 7.02 -10.37 6.11
C GLY A 73 7.67 -11.57 5.44
N GLU A 74 7.42 -12.77 5.95
CA GLU A 74 7.83 -14.02 5.34
C GLU A 74 6.71 -14.52 4.42
N LEU A 75 7.06 -15.27 3.38
CA LEU A 75 6.07 -15.93 2.53
C LEU A 75 5.59 -17.23 3.17
N GLU A 76 4.28 -17.39 3.24
CA GLU A 76 3.60 -18.62 3.65
C GLU A 76 2.90 -19.22 2.43
N GLY A 77 3.13 -20.52 2.17
CA GLY A 77 2.51 -21.20 1.05
C GLY A 77 1.00 -21.33 1.22
N CYS A 78 0.26 -20.95 0.18
CA CYS A 78 -1.19 -21.11 0.06
C CYS A 78 -1.51 -22.27 -0.87
N LEU A 79 -1.75 -22.03 -2.15
CA LEU A 79 -1.93 -23.08 -3.14
C LEU A 79 -0.64 -23.88 -3.36
N ALA A 80 0.54 -23.26 -3.29
CA ALA A 80 1.83 -23.93 -3.30
C ALA A 80 2.18 -24.44 -1.89
N ARG A 81 2.61 -25.70 -1.77
CA ARG A 81 3.19 -26.25 -0.54
C ARG A 81 4.67 -25.92 -0.39
N SER A 82 5.36 -25.81 -1.52
CA SER A 82 6.77 -25.49 -1.59
C SER A 82 7.12 -24.97 -2.98
N TRP A 83 8.25 -24.32 -3.06
CA TRP A 83 8.81 -23.82 -4.33
C TRP A 83 10.32 -23.80 -4.28
N GLU A 84 10.91 -23.87 -5.44
CA GLU A 84 12.34 -23.68 -5.67
C GLU A 84 12.54 -22.66 -6.79
N HIS A 85 13.68 -22.05 -6.85
CA HIS A 85 14.00 -21.04 -7.87
C HIS A 85 15.37 -21.27 -8.49
N SER A 86 15.54 -20.77 -9.72
CA SER A 86 16.84 -20.69 -10.37
C SER A 86 17.77 -19.72 -9.62
N PRO A 87 19.13 -19.87 -9.76
CA PRO A 87 20.08 -18.97 -9.10
C PRO A 87 19.91 -17.48 -9.44
N ASP A 88 19.35 -17.17 -10.61
CA ASP A 88 19.05 -15.81 -11.06
C ASP A 88 17.64 -15.33 -10.66
N HIS A 89 16.89 -16.13 -9.89
CA HIS A 89 15.52 -15.86 -9.42
C HIS A 89 14.53 -15.53 -10.55
N ARG A 90 14.77 -15.99 -11.79
CA ARG A 90 13.87 -15.73 -12.93
C ARG A 90 12.96 -16.88 -13.27
N GLU A 91 13.24 -18.06 -12.74
CA GLU A 91 12.41 -19.25 -12.91
C GLU A 91 12.11 -19.84 -11.54
N TYR A 92 10.82 -20.10 -11.30
CA TYR A 92 10.32 -20.71 -10.09
C TYR A 92 9.55 -21.99 -10.45
N THR A 93 9.79 -23.05 -9.70
CA THR A 93 9.00 -24.29 -9.79
C THR A 93 8.16 -24.40 -8.52
N TYR A 94 6.85 -24.33 -8.67
CA TYR A 94 5.91 -24.44 -7.56
C TYR A 94 5.30 -25.83 -7.52
N HIS A 95 5.27 -26.42 -6.33
CA HIS A 95 4.61 -27.70 -6.04
C HIS A 95 3.30 -27.42 -5.32
N LEU A 96 2.19 -27.66 -6.02
CA LEU A 96 0.86 -27.32 -5.56
C LEU A 96 0.33 -28.34 -4.55
N ARG A 97 -0.64 -27.93 -3.74
CA ARG A 97 -1.51 -28.80 -2.97
C ARG A 97 -2.37 -29.63 -3.91
N THR A 98 -2.67 -30.85 -3.51
CA THR A 98 -3.57 -31.77 -4.25
C THR A 98 -4.90 -31.97 -3.54
N ASP A 99 -5.06 -31.32 -2.39
CA ASP A 99 -6.24 -31.37 -1.51
C ASP A 99 -7.12 -30.12 -1.64
N VAL A 100 -6.80 -29.18 -2.55
CA VAL A 100 -7.59 -27.98 -2.83
C VAL A 100 -8.54 -28.24 -4.00
N ARG A 101 -9.78 -27.77 -3.84
CA ARG A 101 -10.83 -27.83 -4.86
C ARG A 101 -11.52 -26.49 -5.00
N TRP A 102 -12.02 -26.21 -6.18
CA TRP A 102 -12.98 -25.17 -6.43
C TRP A 102 -14.29 -25.46 -5.68
N ASP A 103 -15.09 -24.44 -5.40
CA ASP A 103 -16.36 -24.57 -4.68
C ASP A 103 -17.39 -25.48 -5.37
N ASP A 104 -17.22 -25.73 -6.68
CA ASP A 104 -18.01 -26.70 -7.46
C ASP A 104 -17.44 -28.13 -7.41
N GLY A 105 -16.38 -28.37 -6.65
CA GLY A 105 -15.76 -29.66 -6.41
C GLY A 105 -14.68 -30.08 -7.42
N VAL A 106 -14.42 -29.29 -8.47
CA VAL A 106 -13.34 -29.55 -9.44
C VAL A 106 -11.98 -29.35 -8.77
N PRO A 107 -10.99 -30.27 -8.94
CA PRO A 107 -9.66 -30.09 -8.38
C PRO A 107 -8.95 -28.85 -8.96
N VAL A 108 -8.26 -28.09 -8.08
CA VAL A 108 -7.34 -27.02 -8.52
C VAL A 108 -6.03 -27.65 -8.99
N THR A 109 -5.54 -27.24 -10.15
CA THR A 109 -4.36 -27.81 -10.78
C THR A 109 -3.40 -26.77 -11.33
N ALA A 110 -2.21 -27.23 -11.74
CA ALA A 110 -1.24 -26.40 -12.46
C ALA A 110 -1.78 -25.83 -13.78
N HIS A 111 -2.83 -26.42 -14.36
CA HIS A 111 -3.49 -25.89 -15.54
C HIS A 111 -4.28 -24.60 -15.26
N ASP A 112 -4.85 -24.46 -14.05
CA ASP A 112 -5.54 -23.25 -13.61
C ASP A 112 -4.53 -22.11 -13.41
N VAL A 113 -3.36 -22.44 -12.81
CA VAL A 113 -2.26 -21.48 -12.65
C VAL A 113 -1.77 -20.98 -14.00
N LYS A 114 -1.49 -21.89 -14.93
CA LYS A 114 -1.06 -21.53 -16.29
C LYS A 114 -2.12 -20.67 -17.00
N PHE A 115 -3.37 -21.10 -16.98
CA PHE A 115 -4.49 -20.39 -17.61
C PHE A 115 -4.56 -18.94 -17.10
N THR A 116 -4.49 -18.75 -15.78
CA THR A 116 -4.56 -17.42 -15.18
C THR A 116 -3.40 -16.53 -15.63
N LEU A 117 -2.18 -17.04 -15.63
CA LEU A 117 -1.01 -16.28 -16.04
C LEU A 117 -1.03 -15.94 -17.54
N ASP A 118 -1.47 -16.87 -18.40
CA ASP A 118 -1.67 -16.60 -19.83
C ASP A 118 -2.73 -15.51 -20.05
N LEU A 119 -3.82 -15.54 -19.29
CA LEU A 119 -4.90 -14.55 -19.34
C LEU A 119 -4.43 -13.17 -18.88
N LEU A 120 -3.75 -13.08 -17.73
CA LEU A 120 -3.25 -11.81 -17.17
C LEU A 120 -2.10 -11.23 -18.01
N GLY A 121 -1.36 -12.06 -18.72
CA GLY A 121 -0.35 -11.66 -19.69
C GLY A 121 -0.89 -11.30 -21.06
N HIS A 122 -2.19 -11.58 -21.34
CA HIS A 122 -2.81 -11.30 -22.62
C HIS A 122 -2.80 -9.79 -22.94
N PRO A 123 -2.53 -9.35 -24.20
CA PRO A 123 -2.43 -7.93 -24.55
C PRO A 123 -3.65 -7.09 -24.17
N ASP A 124 -4.84 -7.67 -24.20
CA ASP A 124 -6.09 -6.97 -23.88
C ASP A 124 -6.33 -6.86 -22.35
N VAL A 125 -5.68 -7.66 -21.52
CA VAL A 125 -5.71 -7.59 -20.06
C VAL A 125 -4.46 -6.88 -19.53
N ALA A 126 -3.28 -7.27 -20.00
CA ALA A 126 -1.97 -6.64 -19.84
C ALA A 126 -1.56 -6.31 -18.38
N GLN A 127 -2.05 -7.08 -17.39
CA GLN A 127 -1.70 -6.85 -15.98
C GLN A 127 -0.28 -7.33 -15.66
N TYR A 128 0.11 -8.49 -16.21
CA TYR A 128 1.41 -9.11 -15.93
C TYR A 128 2.11 -9.55 -17.22
N PRO A 129 2.52 -8.63 -18.09
CA PRO A 129 3.18 -8.97 -19.35
C PRO A 129 4.54 -9.63 -19.11
N GLY A 130 4.87 -10.63 -19.91
CA GLY A 130 6.17 -11.30 -19.90
C GLY A 130 6.35 -12.38 -18.84
N ILE A 131 5.24 -12.90 -18.29
CA ILE A 131 5.22 -14.13 -17.48
C ILE A 131 4.91 -15.31 -18.40
N GLU A 132 5.70 -16.37 -18.29
CA GLU A 132 5.51 -17.63 -19.00
C GLU A 132 5.31 -18.76 -17.99
N ALA A 133 4.21 -19.51 -18.10
CA ALA A 133 3.94 -20.66 -17.28
C ALA A 133 3.96 -21.97 -18.08
N THR A 134 4.63 -22.97 -17.55
CA THR A 134 4.71 -24.33 -18.13
C THR A 134 4.21 -25.34 -17.11
N VAL A 135 3.17 -26.10 -17.48
CA VAL A 135 2.69 -27.24 -16.68
C VAL A 135 3.66 -28.40 -16.82
N VAL A 136 4.23 -28.83 -15.68
CA VAL A 136 5.08 -30.02 -15.61
C VAL A 136 4.22 -31.27 -15.40
N ASN A 137 3.25 -31.18 -14.49
CA ASN A 137 2.18 -32.13 -14.23
C ASN A 137 1.05 -31.42 -13.49
N ASP A 138 -0.05 -32.12 -13.15
CA ASP A 138 -1.23 -31.49 -12.51
C ASP A 138 -0.94 -30.73 -11.21
N SER A 139 0.12 -31.09 -10.49
CA SER A 139 0.51 -30.47 -9.21
C SER A 139 1.84 -29.71 -9.27
N THR A 140 2.43 -29.51 -10.44
CA THR A 140 3.70 -28.83 -10.59
C THR A 140 3.68 -27.89 -11.77
N VAL A 141 3.93 -26.63 -11.52
CA VAL A 141 4.03 -25.57 -12.54
C VAL A 141 5.39 -24.89 -12.44
N ARG A 142 5.98 -24.62 -13.59
CA ARG A 142 7.18 -23.80 -13.73
C ARG A 142 6.79 -22.44 -14.29
N ILE A 143 7.20 -21.39 -13.61
CA ILE A 143 6.88 -20.01 -13.98
C ILE A 143 8.18 -19.26 -14.20
N ARG A 144 8.27 -18.62 -15.36
CA ARG A 144 9.38 -17.75 -15.75
C ARG A 144 8.89 -16.34 -15.92
N ALA A 145 9.57 -15.38 -15.29
CA ALA A 145 9.25 -13.97 -15.41
C ALA A 145 10.51 -13.13 -15.50
N ALA A 146 10.45 -12.06 -16.27
CA ALA A 146 11.52 -11.08 -16.31
C ALA A 146 11.71 -10.37 -14.96
N ASN A 147 10.60 -10.21 -14.20
CA ASN A 147 10.59 -9.68 -12.84
C ASN A 147 9.62 -10.52 -11.99
N PRO A 148 10.11 -11.49 -11.21
CA PRO A 148 9.30 -12.45 -10.46
C PRO A 148 8.65 -11.89 -9.18
N ASN A 149 8.91 -10.64 -8.80
CA ASN A 149 8.47 -10.06 -7.52
C ASN A 149 6.95 -9.93 -7.34
N TYR A 150 6.15 -10.34 -8.32
CA TYR A 150 4.68 -10.20 -8.31
C TYR A 150 3.92 -11.52 -8.32
N MET A 151 4.59 -12.67 -8.35
CA MET A 151 3.93 -13.96 -8.58
C MET A 151 3.24 -14.52 -7.35
N ASP A 152 3.69 -14.12 -6.16
CA ASP A 152 3.21 -14.74 -4.93
C ASP A 152 1.78 -14.31 -4.58
N ASP A 153 1.41 -13.07 -4.88
CA ASP A 153 0.12 -12.48 -4.53
C ASP A 153 -0.93 -12.52 -5.68
N ILE A 154 -0.70 -13.29 -6.74
CA ILE A 154 -1.68 -13.45 -7.83
C ILE A 154 -2.75 -14.44 -7.40
N SER A 155 -4.02 -14.05 -7.45
CA SER A 155 -5.18 -14.92 -7.28
C SER A 155 -5.40 -15.75 -8.54
N TYR A 156 -5.49 -17.08 -8.40
CA TYR A 156 -5.67 -17.96 -9.53
C TYR A 156 -7.15 -18.27 -9.78
N LEU A 157 -7.50 -18.48 -11.07
CA LEU A 157 -8.88 -18.51 -11.55
C LEU A 157 -9.25 -19.90 -12.10
N PRO A 158 -10.53 -20.33 -12.02
CA PRO A 158 -11.00 -21.64 -12.46
C PRO A 158 -11.03 -21.73 -13.99
N ARG A 159 -10.01 -22.35 -14.59
CA ARG A 159 -9.89 -22.53 -16.03
C ARG A 159 -11.15 -23.14 -16.65
N HIS A 160 -11.71 -24.19 -16.02
CA HIS A 160 -12.85 -24.93 -16.55
C HIS A 160 -14.12 -24.09 -16.73
N LEU A 161 -14.23 -22.93 -16.04
CA LEU A 161 -15.37 -22.02 -16.17
C LEU A 161 -15.06 -20.84 -17.11
N LEU A 162 -13.80 -20.46 -17.23
CA LEU A 162 -13.40 -19.18 -17.85
C LEU A 162 -12.67 -19.36 -19.18
N GLU A 163 -12.17 -20.56 -19.47
CA GLU A 163 -11.53 -20.87 -20.75
C GLU A 163 -12.53 -20.68 -21.91
N GLY A 164 -12.18 -19.80 -22.84
CA GLY A 164 -13.04 -19.46 -23.97
C GLY A 164 -13.85 -18.18 -23.82
N LEU A 165 -13.82 -17.52 -22.66
CA LEU A 165 -14.37 -16.17 -22.53
C LEU A 165 -13.44 -15.16 -23.22
N ASP A 166 -14.04 -14.08 -23.76
CA ASP A 166 -13.29 -13.03 -24.44
C ASP A 166 -12.43 -12.21 -23.43
N PRO A 167 -11.09 -12.24 -23.51
CA PRO A 167 -10.21 -11.48 -22.65
C PRO A 167 -10.45 -9.96 -22.67
N LYS A 168 -10.92 -9.40 -23.80
CA LYS A 168 -11.27 -7.98 -23.92
C LYS A 168 -12.34 -7.54 -22.91
N ARG A 169 -13.18 -8.50 -22.52
CA ARG A 169 -14.28 -8.29 -21.59
C ARG A 169 -13.95 -8.78 -20.19
N PHE A 170 -12.69 -9.04 -19.87
CA PHE A 170 -12.25 -9.57 -18.57
C PHE A 170 -12.92 -8.88 -17.39
N TRP A 171 -12.92 -7.54 -17.35
CA TRP A 171 -13.51 -6.77 -16.27
C TRP A 171 -15.05 -6.75 -16.27
N GLU A 172 -15.69 -7.20 -17.33
CA GLU A 172 -17.14 -7.24 -17.49
C GLU A 172 -17.74 -8.64 -17.31
N TRP A 173 -16.93 -9.66 -17.05
CA TRP A 173 -17.42 -11.02 -16.90
C TRP A 173 -18.41 -11.12 -15.75
N GLU A 174 -19.55 -11.77 -15.99
CA GLU A 174 -20.56 -12.07 -14.97
C GLU A 174 -19.99 -12.88 -13.79
N PHE A 175 -18.94 -13.63 -14.05
CA PHE A 175 -18.16 -14.38 -13.06
C PHE A 175 -17.82 -13.53 -11.81
N TRP A 176 -17.51 -12.25 -11.94
CA TRP A 176 -17.15 -11.39 -10.82
C TRP A 176 -18.30 -11.13 -9.84
N THR A 177 -19.55 -11.34 -10.29
CA THR A 177 -20.73 -11.23 -9.41
C THR A 177 -21.19 -12.58 -8.86
N HIS A 178 -20.65 -13.69 -9.39
CA HIS A 178 -20.97 -15.06 -8.97
C HIS A 178 -19.69 -15.93 -9.00
N PRO A 179 -18.64 -15.56 -8.23
CA PRO A 179 -17.37 -16.25 -8.29
C PRO A 179 -17.47 -17.67 -7.73
N VAL A 180 -16.79 -18.61 -8.39
CA VAL A 180 -16.48 -19.95 -7.89
C VAL A 180 -15.02 -19.95 -7.48
N GLY A 181 -14.76 -20.07 -6.19
CA GLY A 181 -13.44 -19.91 -5.60
C GLY A 181 -12.86 -21.21 -5.03
N ASP A 182 -11.67 -21.08 -4.45
CA ASP A 182 -10.95 -22.13 -3.70
C ASP A 182 -10.43 -21.61 -2.35
N GLY A 183 -10.84 -20.39 -2.00
CA GLY A 183 -10.36 -19.62 -0.85
C GLY A 183 -11.08 -19.93 0.46
N PRO A 184 -10.77 -19.16 1.51
CA PRO A 184 -11.35 -19.35 2.85
C PRO A 184 -12.84 -19.04 2.94
N TYR A 185 -13.39 -18.29 2.00
CA TYR A 185 -14.82 -17.95 1.97
C TYR A 185 -15.45 -18.35 0.64
N ARG A 186 -16.65 -18.91 0.72
CA ARG A 186 -17.49 -19.32 -0.40
C ARG A 186 -18.54 -18.25 -0.67
N PHE A 187 -18.73 -17.89 -1.95
CA PHE A 187 -19.78 -16.98 -2.38
C PHE A 187 -21.17 -17.57 -2.10
N VAL A 188 -22.08 -16.74 -1.57
CA VAL A 188 -23.48 -17.10 -1.31
C VAL A 188 -24.42 -16.39 -2.24
N ARG A 189 -24.35 -15.06 -2.32
CA ARG A 189 -25.21 -14.26 -3.18
C ARG A 189 -24.70 -12.86 -3.43
N TYR A 190 -25.11 -12.31 -4.54
CA TYR A 190 -24.96 -10.91 -4.92
C TYR A 190 -26.30 -10.22 -4.98
N VAL A 191 -26.42 -9.06 -4.37
CA VAL A 191 -27.56 -8.14 -4.49
C VAL A 191 -27.04 -6.88 -5.17
N SER A 192 -27.45 -6.67 -6.42
CA SER A 192 -26.94 -5.60 -7.27
C SER A 192 -26.90 -4.25 -6.52
N GLU A 193 -25.81 -3.53 -6.66
CA GLU A 193 -25.54 -2.22 -6.08
C GLU A 193 -25.71 -2.14 -4.54
N THR A 194 -25.81 -3.30 -3.86
CA THR A 194 -26.12 -3.33 -2.43
C THR A 194 -25.09 -4.10 -1.62
N LEU A 195 -24.87 -5.39 -1.94
CA LEU A 195 -23.97 -6.24 -1.17
C LEU A 195 -23.55 -7.50 -1.93
N MET A 196 -22.43 -8.09 -1.47
CA MET A 196 -22.08 -9.49 -1.65
C MET A 196 -22.03 -10.19 -0.30
N GLU A 197 -22.45 -11.44 -0.28
CA GLU A 197 -22.46 -12.30 0.91
C GLU A 197 -21.64 -13.54 0.68
N PHE A 198 -20.85 -13.87 1.70
CA PHE A 198 -19.97 -15.03 1.73
C PHE A 198 -20.17 -15.82 3.04
N GLU A 199 -19.89 -17.10 3.00
CA GLU A 199 -19.84 -17.97 4.18
C GLU A 199 -18.45 -18.63 4.30
N ALA A 200 -18.07 -18.99 5.53
CA ALA A 200 -16.82 -19.70 5.77
C ALA A 200 -16.80 -21.03 5.00
N ASN A 201 -15.80 -21.20 4.15
CA ASN A 201 -15.65 -22.42 3.34
C ASN A 201 -15.31 -23.63 4.25
N PRO A 202 -16.19 -24.64 4.35
CA PRO A 202 -15.95 -25.82 5.17
C PRO A 202 -14.82 -26.71 4.61
N ASP A 203 -14.55 -26.60 3.31
CA ASP A 203 -13.57 -27.41 2.59
C ASP A 203 -12.23 -26.68 2.42
N TYR A 204 -12.08 -25.51 3.05
CA TYR A 204 -10.83 -24.75 3.02
C TYR A 204 -9.69 -25.57 3.63
N TYR A 205 -8.56 -25.66 2.92
CA TYR A 205 -7.40 -26.46 3.34
C TYR A 205 -6.76 -26.02 4.67
N GLY A 206 -6.93 -24.74 5.02
CA GLY A 206 -6.37 -24.13 6.25
C GLY A 206 -7.29 -24.26 7.45
N ALA A 207 -7.01 -23.49 8.48
CA ALA A 207 -7.92 -23.38 9.61
C ALA A 207 -9.25 -22.74 9.18
N ARG A 208 -10.37 -23.29 9.63
CA ARG A 208 -11.69 -22.71 9.36
C ARG A 208 -11.73 -21.25 9.80
N PRO A 209 -12.20 -20.32 8.97
CA PRO A 209 -12.37 -18.92 9.36
C PRO A 209 -13.22 -18.77 10.63
N GLY A 210 -12.83 -17.84 11.51
CA GLY A 210 -13.57 -17.57 12.76
C GLY A 210 -14.81 -16.71 12.56
N ILE A 211 -15.00 -16.15 11.36
CA ILE A 211 -16.20 -15.42 10.94
C ILE A 211 -16.99 -16.34 10.03
N GLU A 212 -18.18 -16.77 10.47
CA GLU A 212 -19.02 -17.71 9.70
C GLU A 212 -19.67 -17.06 8.48
N ARG A 213 -20.04 -15.79 8.59
CA ARG A 213 -20.73 -15.04 7.54
C ARG A 213 -20.11 -13.67 7.34
N LEU A 214 -19.67 -13.39 6.14
CA LEU A 214 -19.11 -12.11 5.76
C LEU A 214 -20.02 -11.40 4.75
N ILE A 215 -20.38 -10.15 5.04
CA ILE A 215 -21.18 -9.31 4.14
C ILE A 215 -20.32 -8.14 3.71
N LEU A 216 -20.03 -8.05 2.41
CA LEU A 216 -19.43 -6.88 1.79
C LEU A 216 -20.55 -5.94 1.37
N LYS A 217 -20.75 -4.85 2.12
CA LYS A 217 -21.82 -3.87 1.88
C LYS A 217 -21.28 -2.74 1.00
N PHE A 218 -21.94 -2.46 -0.12
CA PHE A 218 -21.58 -1.40 -1.03
C PHE A 218 -22.11 -0.06 -0.52
N VAL A 219 -21.21 0.85 -0.20
CA VAL A 219 -21.53 2.11 0.48
C VAL A 219 -20.91 3.34 -0.19
N GLY A 220 -20.21 3.16 -1.31
CA GLY A 220 -19.45 4.25 -1.94
C GLY A 220 -18.50 4.90 -0.95
N GLY A 221 -18.60 6.23 -0.80
CA GLY A 221 -17.82 7.01 0.17
C GLY A 221 -18.42 7.05 1.59
N ALA A 222 -19.54 6.40 1.86
CA ALA A 222 -20.28 6.51 3.13
C ALA A 222 -19.79 5.59 4.25
N GLY A 223 -18.65 4.91 4.09
CA GLY A 223 -18.16 3.89 5.03
C GLY A 223 -18.13 4.34 6.49
N LEU A 224 -17.64 5.56 6.78
CA LEU A 224 -17.65 6.12 8.14
C LEU A 224 -19.07 6.32 8.68
N THR A 225 -19.98 6.82 7.87
CA THR A 225 -21.39 7.05 8.28
C THR A 225 -22.06 5.75 8.64
N GLU A 226 -21.89 4.71 7.84
CA GLU A 226 -22.41 3.38 8.07
C GLU A 226 -21.82 2.73 9.33
N LEU A 227 -20.53 2.95 9.56
CA LEU A 227 -19.85 2.46 10.77
C LEU A 227 -20.41 3.12 12.04
N LEU A 228 -20.55 4.46 12.06
CA LEU A 228 -21.10 5.21 13.19
C LEU A 228 -22.56 4.84 13.47
N ALA A 229 -23.33 4.55 12.42
CA ALA A 229 -24.72 4.07 12.52
C ALA A 229 -24.81 2.61 13.03
N GLY A 230 -23.69 1.87 13.11
CA GLY A 230 -23.68 0.46 13.53
C GLY A 230 -24.10 -0.51 12.42
N ASN A 231 -24.15 -0.07 11.18
CA ASN A 231 -24.56 -0.89 10.03
C ASN A 231 -23.41 -1.72 9.45
N VAL A 232 -22.16 -1.40 9.80
CA VAL A 232 -20.97 -2.13 9.39
C VAL A 232 -19.97 -2.23 10.55
N ASP A 233 -19.12 -3.24 10.52
CA ASP A 233 -18.12 -3.51 11.55
C ASP A 233 -16.73 -3.05 11.15
N ILE A 234 -16.46 -3.01 9.85
CA ILE A 234 -15.16 -2.65 9.28
C ILE A 234 -15.39 -1.65 8.16
N ALA A 235 -14.64 -0.55 8.20
CA ALA A 235 -14.62 0.44 7.12
C ALA A 235 -13.22 1.01 6.91
N LYS A 236 -12.86 1.31 5.65
CA LYS A 236 -11.61 1.99 5.35
C LYS A 236 -11.68 3.44 5.82
N ALA A 237 -10.60 3.91 6.46
CA ALA A 237 -10.51 5.27 6.98
C ALA A 237 -9.86 6.20 5.95
N GLY A 238 -10.52 7.29 5.62
CA GLY A 238 -9.88 8.44 4.99
C GLY A 238 -9.11 9.28 6.03
N LEU A 239 -8.01 9.91 5.65
CA LEU A 239 -7.18 10.73 6.56
C LEU A 239 -8.01 11.80 7.30
N THR A 240 -8.91 12.47 6.60
CA THR A 240 -9.77 13.53 7.15
C THR A 240 -10.87 13.00 8.10
N GLN A 241 -11.10 11.69 8.12
CA GLN A 241 -12.14 11.05 8.92
C GLN A 241 -11.64 10.56 10.27
N ILE A 242 -10.32 10.35 10.41
CA ILE A 242 -9.70 9.82 11.64
C ILE A 242 -10.09 10.63 12.89
N PRO A 243 -10.03 11.98 12.91
CA PRO A 243 -10.38 12.76 14.09
C PRO A 243 -11.81 12.56 14.59
N ARG A 244 -12.71 12.15 13.69
CA ARG A 244 -14.14 11.97 14.03
C ARG A 244 -14.44 10.71 14.83
N ILE A 245 -13.56 9.71 14.77
CA ILE A 245 -13.81 8.38 15.33
C ILE A 245 -12.78 7.95 16.37
N VAL A 246 -11.62 8.60 16.41
CA VAL A 246 -10.51 8.22 17.30
C VAL A 246 -10.91 8.18 18.77
N THR A 247 -11.90 8.97 19.17
CA THR A 247 -12.43 9.03 20.55
C THR A 247 -13.63 8.11 20.81
N ASP A 248 -14.19 7.47 19.77
CA ASP A 248 -15.34 6.57 19.93
C ASP A 248 -14.87 5.21 20.50
N PRO A 249 -15.30 4.83 21.72
CA PRO A 249 -14.82 3.62 22.37
C PRO A 249 -15.28 2.31 21.70
N ARG A 250 -16.24 2.36 20.79
CA ARG A 250 -16.74 1.18 20.07
C ARG A 250 -15.73 0.67 19.04
N PHE A 251 -14.85 1.54 18.56
CA PHE A 251 -13.95 1.25 17.44
C PHE A 251 -12.48 1.33 17.83
N ARG A 252 -11.65 0.76 16.98
CA ARG A 252 -10.20 0.93 16.96
C ARG A 252 -9.77 1.30 15.55
N ILE A 253 -8.70 2.07 15.47
CA ILE A 253 -8.05 2.40 14.21
C ILE A 253 -6.80 1.55 14.11
N TYR A 254 -6.66 0.86 12.99
CA TYR A 254 -5.45 0.13 12.65
C TYR A 254 -4.87 0.72 11.37
N THR A 255 -3.64 1.17 11.47
CA THR A 255 -2.93 1.79 10.35
C THR A 255 -1.79 0.88 9.91
N ASN A 256 -1.77 0.56 8.62
CA ASN A 256 -0.67 -0.15 7.99
C ASN A 256 0.12 0.85 7.15
N GLY A 257 1.39 1.03 7.50
CA GLY A 257 2.34 1.78 6.69
C GLY A 257 2.82 0.96 5.50
N THR A 258 3.23 1.65 4.46
CA THR A 258 3.84 1.05 3.27
C THR A 258 5.17 1.73 2.96
N PRO A 259 6.07 1.12 2.17
CA PRO A 259 7.28 1.80 1.71
C PRO A 259 6.99 2.96 0.76
N GLY A 260 5.76 3.12 0.28
CA GLY A 260 5.31 4.29 -0.46
C GLY A 260 5.14 5.53 0.42
N ALA A 261 5.01 6.69 -0.19
CA ALA A 261 4.69 7.94 0.52
C ALA A 261 3.78 8.83 -0.31
N ARG A 262 2.90 9.59 0.35
CA ARG A 262 2.35 10.78 -0.27
C ARG A 262 3.45 11.80 -0.39
N GLY A 263 3.58 12.39 -1.57
CA GLY A 263 4.69 13.29 -1.86
C GLY A 263 4.36 14.30 -2.95
N ILE A 264 5.38 15.00 -3.36
CA ILE A 264 5.34 15.96 -4.46
C ILE A 264 6.35 15.53 -5.51
N TYR A 265 5.91 15.34 -6.74
CA TYR A 265 6.77 15.21 -7.91
C TYR A 265 7.08 16.61 -8.44
N TRP A 266 8.36 16.90 -8.57
CA TRP A 266 8.84 18.15 -9.17
C TRP A 266 9.05 17.96 -10.67
N LYS A 267 8.60 18.90 -11.48
CA LYS A 267 8.95 18.94 -12.89
C LYS A 267 10.40 19.45 -13.01
N THR A 268 11.36 18.52 -13.03
CA THR A 268 12.78 18.83 -12.84
C THR A 268 13.44 19.53 -14.02
N ASP A 269 12.81 19.53 -15.20
CA ASP A 269 13.20 20.32 -16.38
C ASP A 269 12.50 21.69 -16.43
N HIS A 270 11.61 22.00 -15.47
CA HIS A 270 11.03 23.32 -15.32
C HIS A 270 12.05 24.29 -14.70
N PRO A 271 12.18 25.58 -15.17
CA PRO A 271 13.17 26.53 -14.69
C PRO A 271 13.22 26.71 -13.18
N LEU A 272 12.07 26.69 -12.49
CA LEU A 272 11.98 26.81 -11.03
C LEU A 272 12.61 25.61 -10.30
N PHE A 273 12.54 24.42 -10.86
CA PHE A 273 12.93 23.18 -10.19
C PHE A 273 14.13 22.49 -10.85
N SER A 274 14.78 23.09 -11.82
CA SER A 274 15.94 22.49 -12.51
C SER A 274 17.16 22.34 -11.59
N ASP A 275 17.33 23.25 -10.63
CA ASP A 275 18.41 23.21 -9.66
C ASP A 275 18.06 22.27 -8.47
N PRO A 276 18.83 21.19 -8.21
CA PRO A 276 18.58 20.31 -7.09
C PRO A 276 18.68 20.99 -5.71
N ARG A 277 19.43 22.09 -5.59
CA ARG A 277 19.49 22.87 -4.34
C ARG A 277 18.13 23.47 -3.99
N VAL A 278 17.38 23.93 -4.99
CA VAL A 278 16.02 24.44 -4.80
C VAL A 278 15.10 23.31 -4.29
N ARG A 279 15.08 22.18 -4.95
CA ARG A 279 14.22 21.04 -4.54
C ARG A 279 14.56 20.54 -3.14
N ARG A 280 15.86 20.53 -2.79
CA ARG A 280 16.33 20.23 -1.44
C ARG A 280 15.85 21.26 -0.43
N ALA A 281 15.94 22.53 -0.73
CA ALA A 281 15.46 23.62 0.12
C ALA A 281 13.95 23.48 0.40
N LEU A 282 13.15 23.24 -0.64
CA LEU A 282 11.71 23.03 -0.50
C LEU A 282 11.40 21.84 0.42
N THR A 283 12.24 20.79 0.42
CA THR A 283 12.06 19.62 1.33
C THR A 283 12.45 19.97 2.76
N LEU A 284 13.56 20.69 2.98
CA LEU A 284 14.01 21.12 4.32
C LEU A 284 13.03 22.11 4.98
N ALA A 285 12.28 22.86 4.18
CA ALA A 285 11.27 23.81 4.67
C ALA A 285 10.02 23.14 5.27
N LEU A 286 9.86 21.81 5.15
CA LEU A 286 8.65 21.12 5.55
C LEU A 286 8.83 20.39 6.88
N ASP A 287 8.07 20.77 7.91
CA ASP A 287 7.99 19.98 9.14
C ASP A 287 7.05 18.79 8.95
N ARG A 288 7.64 17.68 8.56
CA ARG A 288 6.89 16.45 8.27
C ARG A 288 6.39 15.73 9.52
N ARG A 289 6.99 15.98 10.69
CA ARG A 289 6.45 15.51 11.97
C ARG A 289 5.20 16.28 12.37
N GLU A 290 5.23 17.59 12.19
CA GLU A 290 4.04 18.41 12.38
C GLU A 290 2.92 18.03 11.42
N LEU A 291 3.23 17.68 10.15
CA LEU A 291 2.22 17.16 9.21
C LEU A 291 1.51 15.91 9.72
N LEU A 292 2.21 14.97 10.36
CA LEU A 292 1.56 13.79 10.96
C LEU A 292 0.60 14.22 12.09
N GLN A 293 1.02 15.14 12.95
CA GLN A 293 0.19 15.64 14.06
C GLN A 293 -1.05 16.39 13.55
N LEU A 294 -0.89 17.28 12.59
CA LEU A 294 -1.99 18.05 11.99
C LEU A 294 -3.02 17.15 11.28
N LEU A 295 -2.57 16.00 10.78
CA LEU A 295 -3.42 15.01 10.13
C LEU A 295 -3.93 13.94 11.11
N ASN A 296 -3.59 14.02 12.40
CA ASN A 296 -3.90 13.02 13.43
C ASN A 296 -3.43 11.59 13.04
N LEU A 297 -2.28 11.51 12.40
CA LEU A 297 -1.63 10.24 12.09
C LEU A 297 -0.69 9.82 13.23
N PRO A 298 -0.45 8.49 13.41
CA PRO A 298 0.52 8.01 14.38
C PRO A 298 1.91 8.61 14.16
N GLU A 299 2.54 9.10 15.24
CA GLU A 299 3.88 9.71 15.17
C GLU A 299 4.98 8.69 14.87
N GLU A 300 4.70 7.40 15.11
CA GLU A 300 5.60 6.27 14.86
C GLU A 300 5.71 5.93 13.36
N LEU A 301 4.84 6.48 12.52
CA LEU A 301 4.93 6.25 11.06
C LEU A 301 6.28 6.74 10.53
N PRO A 302 6.96 5.94 9.70
CA PRO A 302 8.30 6.25 9.22
C PRO A 302 8.29 7.41 8.22
N ILE A 303 8.91 8.52 8.59
CA ILE A 303 9.26 9.58 7.64
C ILE A 303 10.64 9.28 7.10
N THR A 304 10.82 9.39 5.79
CA THR A 304 12.08 9.02 5.13
C THR A 304 12.25 9.76 3.81
N ASP A 305 13.49 10.04 3.43
CA ASP A 305 13.86 10.59 2.12
C ASP A 305 14.69 9.56 1.35
N GLY A 306 14.02 8.75 0.58
CA GLY A 306 14.64 7.73 -0.22
C GLY A 306 13.61 6.68 -0.64
N VAL A 307 14.14 5.63 -1.19
CA VAL A 307 13.37 4.49 -1.67
C VAL A 307 13.95 3.21 -1.08
N PHE A 308 13.11 2.23 -0.82
CA PHE A 308 13.49 1.00 -0.16
C PHE A 308 12.48 -0.10 -0.47
N THR A 309 12.89 -1.34 -0.29
CA THR A 309 12.06 -2.52 -0.56
C THR A 309 11.04 -2.75 0.55
N TRP A 310 10.01 -3.57 0.26
CA TRP A 310 9.13 -4.10 1.29
C TRP A 310 9.88 -4.88 2.37
N ARG A 311 10.95 -5.60 1.99
CA ARG A 311 11.79 -6.36 2.91
C ARG A 311 12.51 -5.44 3.89
N GLN A 312 13.12 -4.35 3.42
CA GLN A 312 13.74 -3.32 4.25
C GLN A 312 12.72 -2.64 5.15
N PHE A 313 11.54 -2.29 4.60
CA PHE A 313 10.46 -1.68 5.38
C PHE A 313 10.04 -2.55 6.57
N ARG A 314 9.85 -3.85 6.37
CA ARG A 314 9.44 -4.79 7.42
C ARG A 314 10.51 -4.99 8.50
N ARG A 315 11.79 -4.80 8.15
CA ARG A 315 12.93 -4.86 9.09
C ARG A 315 13.16 -3.56 9.83
N GLY A 316 12.44 -2.49 9.52
CA GLY A 316 12.69 -1.16 10.05
C GLY A 316 13.93 -0.48 9.45
N GLU A 317 14.38 -0.94 8.30
CA GLU A 317 15.59 -0.49 7.61
C GLU A 317 15.20 0.52 6.53
N TRP A 318 14.98 1.76 6.89
CA TRP A 318 14.70 2.86 5.96
C TRP A 318 15.63 4.04 6.17
N PRO A 319 15.89 4.84 5.10
CA PRO A 319 16.75 6.01 5.18
C PRO A 319 16.19 7.06 6.13
N GLU A 320 17.06 7.63 6.95
CA GLU A 320 16.72 8.78 7.80
C GLU A 320 16.24 9.95 6.95
N PRO A 321 15.23 10.71 7.41
CA PRO A 321 14.75 11.88 6.70
C PRO A 321 15.76 13.06 6.78
N LEU A 322 15.69 13.96 5.79
CA LEU A 322 16.25 15.29 5.96
C LEU A 322 15.56 15.97 7.15
N PRO A 323 16.28 16.75 7.97
CA PRO A 323 15.68 17.48 9.07
C PRO A 323 14.71 18.57 8.56
N TYR A 324 13.80 19.01 9.41
CA TYR A 324 13.15 20.31 9.23
C TYR A 324 14.16 21.41 9.57
N ASP A 325 14.53 22.21 8.59
CA ASP A 325 15.54 23.27 8.74
C ASP A 325 15.22 24.43 7.75
N PRO A 326 14.28 25.30 8.11
CA PRO A 326 13.90 26.42 7.25
C PRO A 326 15.02 27.43 7.07
N ASP A 327 15.97 27.55 8.01
CA ASP A 327 17.13 28.45 7.88
C ASP A 327 18.10 27.95 6.81
N GLN A 328 18.38 26.64 6.82
CA GLN A 328 19.18 26.01 5.77
C GLN A 328 18.45 26.06 4.42
N ALA A 329 17.12 25.91 4.41
CA ALA A 329 16.31 26.06 3.20
C ALA A 329 16.47 27.47 2.60
N GLY A 330 16.37 28.51 3.42
CA GLY A 330 16.62 29.89 3.00
C GLY A 330 18.03 30.07 2.42
N THR A 331 19.05 29.54 3.10
CA THR A 331 20.45 29.62 2.63
C THR A 331 20.64 28.96 1.25
N LEU A 332 20.02 27.82 1.02
CA LEU A 332 20.08 27.12 -0.27
C LEU A 332 19.35 27.88 -1.38
N LEU A 333 18.21 28.51 -1.06
CA LEU A 333 17.48 29.34 -2.00
C LEU A 333 18.31 30.58 -2.39
N ASP A 334 18.94 31.26 -1.41
CA ASP A 334 19.86 32.38 -1.65
C ASP A 334 21.01 31.94 -2.56
N ALA A 335 21.65 30.82 -2.26
CA ALA A 335 22.76 30.28 -3.06
C ALA A 335 22.32 29.85 -4.48
N ALA A 336 21.04 29.57 -4.70
CA ALA A 336 20.44 29.31 -6.01
C ALA A 336 20.01 30.58 -6.74
N GLY A 337 20.17 31.75 -6.10
CA GLY A 337 19.84 33.09 -6.64
C GLY A 337 18.42 33.56 -6.37
N TRP A 338 17.66 32.83 -5.56
CA TRP A 338 16.31 33.22 -5.14
C TRP A 338 16.38 34.02 -3.84
N VAL A 339 16.19 35.35 -3.93
CA VAL A 339 16.36 36.28 -2.82
C VAL A 339 15.18 37.25 -2.81
N ASP A 340 14.58 37.49 -1.66
CA ASP A 340 13.61 38.57 -1.47
C ASP A 340 14.35 39.91 -1.44
N ARG A 341 14.26 40.69 -2.51
CA ARG A 341 14.99 41.96 -2.68
C ARG A 341 14.15 43.21 -2.41
N ASP A 342 12.84 43.07 -2.61
CA ASP A 342 11.91 44.21 -2.40
C ASP A 342 11.21 44.15 -1.04
N GLY A 343 11.36 43.06 -0.30
CA GLY A 343 10.86 42.90 1.06
C GLY A 343 9.36 42.57 1.11
N ASP A 344 8.79 42.10 0.02
CA ASP A 344 7.37 41.71 -0.02
C ASP A 344 7.09 40.31 0.58
N GLY A 345 8.15 39.60 0.97
CA GLY A 345 8.10 38.26 1.56
C GLY A 345 8.10 37.12 0.54
N VAL A 346 8.30 37.45 -0.76
CA VAL A 346 8.42 36.47 -1.83
C VAL A 346 9.81 36.55 -2.45
N ARG A 347 10.46 35.43 -2.61
CA ARG A 347 11.77 35.39 -3.27
C ARG A 347 11.64 35.59 -4.76
N GLU A 348 12.56 36.30 -5.36
CA GLU A 348 12.62 36.47 -6.80
C GLU A 348 14.02 36.17 -7.34
N LYS A 349 14.05 35.78 -8.63
CA LYS A 349 15.27 35.58 -9.41
C LYS A 349 15.06 36.14 -10.80
N ASP A 350 16.01 36.97 -11.26
CA ASP A 350 15.96 37.64 -12.58
C ASP A 350 14.64 38.40 -12.83
N GLY A 351 14.08 39.02 -11.78
CA GLY A 351 12.81 39.74 -11.83
C GLY A 351 11.55 38.88 -11.84
N HIS A 352 11.67 37.58 -11.65
CA HIS A 352 10.53 36.65 -11.58
C HIS A 352 10.34 36.16 -10.16
N PRO A 353 9.12 36.30 -9.58
CA PRO A 353 8.84 35.81 -8.23
C PRO A 353 8.86 34.27 -8.21
N PHE A 354 9.25 33.66 -7.08
CA PHE A 354 9.17 32.23 -6.87
C PHE A 354 7.71 31.83 -6.60
N ARG A 355 6.97 31.68 -7.68
CA ARG A 355 5.57 31.30 -7.68
C ARG A 355 5.38 30.11 -8.61
N PHE A 356 4.64 29.09 -8.16
CA PHE A 356 4.32 27.89 -8.96
C PHE A 356 2.94 27.32 -8.62
N THR A 357 2.40 26.53 -9.55
CA THR A 357 1.14 25.83 -9.39
C THR A 357 1.38 24.36 -9.04
N ALA A 358 0.77 23.90 -7.96
CA ALA A 358 0.74 22.48 -7.59
C ALA A 358 -0.61 21.87 -7.96
N SER A 359 -0.58 20.82 -8.78
CA SER A 359 -1.74 20.00 -9.11
C SER A 359 -2.03 19.03 -7.98
N VAL A 360 -3.27 19.02 -7.48
CA VAL A 360 -3.67 18.29 -6.27
C VAL A 360 -4.96 17.52 -6.48
N TRP A 361 -4.97 16.23 -6.10
CA TRP A 361 -6.17 15.38 -6.08
C TRP A 361 -6.90 15.44 -4.74
N PRO A 362 -8.04 16.15 -4.63
CA PRO A 362 -8.74 16.27 -3.34
C PRO A 362 -9.24 14.95 -2.78
N ALA A 363 -9.71 14.06 -3.64
CA ALA A 363 -10.32 12.78 -3.24
C ALA A 363 -9.36 11.85 -2.49
N GLN A 364 -8.04 11.98 -2.71
CA GLN A 364 -7.04 11.15 -2.04
C GLN A 364 -6.48 11.76 -0.74
N GLY A 365 -7.13 12.81 -0.21
CA GLY A 365 -6.70 13.49 1.01
C GLY A 365 -5.54 14.46 0.82
N TYR A 366 -5.16 14.77 -0.41
CA TYR A 366 -4.08 15.71 -0.68
C TYR A 366 -4.48 17.18 -0.47
N ALA A 367 -5.78 17.53 -0.52
CA ALA A 367 -6.21 18.93 -0.40
C ALA A 367 -5.75 19.56 0.92
N GLN A 368 -5.97 18.89 2.05
CA GLN A 368 -5.54 19.38 3.35
C GLN A 368 -4.01 19.39 3.48
N LEU A 369 -3.34 18.34 2.98
CA LEU A 369 -1.90 18.26 2.97
C LEU A 369 -1.25 19.39 2.18
N ALA A 370 -1.83 19.75 1.02
CA ALA A 370 -1.35 20.84 0.19
C ALA A 370 -1.46 22.20 0.88
N VAL A 371 -2.52 22.45 1.66
CA VAL A 371 -2.67 23.70 2.44
C VAL A 371 -1.56 23.85 3.49
N TYR A 372 -1.22 22.76 4.20
CA TYR A 372 -0.13 22.79 5.16
C TYR A 372 1.23 23.01 4.47
N VAL A 373 1.48 22.31 3.35
CA VAL A 373 2.71 22.52 2.55
C VAL A 373 2.81 23.94 2.05
N GLN A 374 1.71 24.54 1.56
CA GLN A 374 1.65 25.91 1.10
C GLN A 374 2.11 26.88 2.20
N GLU A 375 1.64 26.68 3.44
CA GLU A 375 2.02 27.55 4.56
C GLU A 375 3.49 27.40 4.94
N PHE A 376 4.04 26.18 4.97
CA PHE A 376 5.47 25.98 5.22
C PHE A 376 6.35 26.63 4.15
N LEU A 377 5.99 26.50 2.89
CA LEU A 377 6.74 27.12 1.78
C LEU A 377 6.66 28.65 1.81
N ARG A 378 5.52 29.21 2.20
CA ARG A 378 5.34 30.66 2.37
C ARG A 378 6.32 31.23 3.41
N GLN A 379 6.62 30.50 4.49
CA GLN A 379 7.56 30.95 5.53
C GLN A 379 8.99 31.07 5.03
N VAL A 380 9.35 30.41 3.94
CA VAL A 380 10.68 30.54 3.30
C VAL A 380 10.64 31.38 2.03
N GLY A 381 9.56 32.16 1.81
CA GLY A 381 9.42 33.09 0.70
C GLY A 381 9.05 32.46 -0.64
N VAL A 382 8.38 31.29 -0.62
CA VAL A 382 7.93 30.57 -1.82
C VAL A 382 6.41 30.52 -1.88
N GLN A 383 5.82 30.98 -2.98
CA GLN A 383 4.37 30.96 -3.20
C GLN A 383 3.96 29.72 -4.01
N MET A 384 3.17 28.85 -3.40
CA MET A 384 2.54 27.72 -4.05
C MET A 384 1.05 27.99 -4.26
N GLU A 385 0.57 27.91 -5.49
CA GLU A 385 -0.85 27.96 -5.82
C GLU A 385 -1.41 26.55 -5.91
N ILE A 386 -2.56 26.28 -5.28
CA ILE A 386 -3.18 24.96 -5.26
C ILE A 386 -4.21 24.88 -6.39
N GLN A 387 -3.98 23.99 -7.34
CA GLN A 387 -4.92 23.67 -8.40
C GLN A 387 -5.55 22.29 -8.13
N SER A 388 -6.82 22.28 -7.74
CA SER A 388 -7.59 21.04 -7.66
C SER A 388 -7.84 20.44 -9.04
N ILE A 389 -7.57 19.15 -9.17
CA ILE A 389 -7.80 18.38 -10.40
C ILE A 389 -8.62 17.13 -10.08
N ASP A 390 -9.46 16.67 -11.02
CA ASP A 390 -10.13 15.36 -10.93
C ASP A 390 -9.17 14.21 -11.28
N ASP A 391 -9.58 12.98 -10.99
CA ASP A 391 -8.70 11.82 -11.15
C ASP A 391 -8.28 11.60 -12.61
N ALA A 392 -9.17 11.77 -13.58
CA ALA A 392 -8.86 11.59 -14.99
C ALA A 392 -7.84 12.66 -15.46
N SER A 393 -8.11 13.92 -15.17
CA SER A 393 -7.20 15.04 -15.49
C SER A 393 -5.83 14.86 -14.84
N GLY A 394 -5.77 14.29 -13.62
CA GLY A 394 -4.51 14.05 -12.92
C GLY A 394 -3.64 12.99 -13.60
N TRP A 395 -4.24 11.89 -14.02
CA TRP A 395 -3.52 10.86 -14.76
C TRP A 395 -3.07 11.35 -16.14
N ASP A 396 -3.88 12.15 -16.83
CA ASP A 396 -3.52 12.78 -18.08
C ASP A 396 -2.33 13.72 -17.93
N ARG A 397 -2.35 14.63 -16.92
CA ARG A 397 -1.24 15.53 -16.63
C ARG A 397 0.05 14.77 -16.31
N LEU A 398 -0.03 13.73 -15.49
CA LEU A 398 1.14 12.88 -15.22
C LEU A 398 1.66 12.23 -16.49
N ARG A 399 0.76 11.66 -17.32
CA ARG A 399 1.15 11.01 -18.57
C ARG A 399 1.82 11.96 -19.55
N ASP A 400 1.29 13.17 -19.67
CA ASP A 400 1.74 14.15 -20.63
C ASP A 400 2.88 15.03 -20.09
N GLY A 401 3.17 14.94 -18.79
CA GLY A 401 4.17 15.76 -18.10
C GLY A 401 3.75 17.23 -17.98
N ASP A 402 2.44 17.52 -18.02
CA ASP A 402 1.84 18.86 -17.96
C ASP A 402 1.56 19.27 -16.50
N PHE A 403 2.62 19.54 -15.75
CA PHE A 403 2.57 20.06 -14.38
C PHE A 403 3.87 20.77 -14.03
N GLU A 404 3.83 21.67 -13.06
CA GLU A 404 5.02 22.24 -12.43
C GLU A 404 5.37 21.42 -11.17
N ALA A 405 4.39 21.21 -10.31
CA ALA A 405 4.46 20.30 -9.16
C ALA A 405 3.17 19.45 -9.11
N LEU A 406 3.30 18.16 -8.77
CA LEU A 406 2.17 17.25 -8.72
C LEU A 406 2.17 16.49 -7.39
N PHE A 407 1.10 16.63 -6.61
CA PHE A 407 0.90 15.79 -5.43
C PHE A 407 0.54 14.39 -5.85
N MET A 408 1.39 13.43 -5.52
CA MET A 408 1.29 12.05 -5.99
C MET A 408 1.80 11.07 -4.94
N ILE A 409 1.44 9.78 -5.09
CA ILE A 409 2.06 8.71 -4.31
C ILE A 409 3.42 8.38 -4.95
N VAL A 410 4.49 8.53 -4.18
CA VAL A 410 5.80 7.95 -4.50
C VAL A 410 5.70 6.46 -4.25
N GLN A 411 5.49 5.70 -5.32
CA GLN A 411 5.26 4.27 -5.27
C GLN A 411 6.56 3.51 -5.00
N PRO A 412 6.52 2.44 -4.20
CA PRO A 412 7.62 1.49 -4.13
C PRO A 412 7.65 0.61 -5.40
N GLY A 413 8.79 -0.02 -5.64
CA GLY A 413 8.94 -1.00 -6.70
C GLY A 413 9.64 -0.49 -7.96
N PRO A 414 10.40 -1.38 -8.62
CA PRO A 414 11.26 -1.02 -9.77
C PRO A 414 10.49 -0.46 -10.95
N GLY A 415 9.27 -1.00 -11.22
CA GLY A 415 8.42 -0.54 -12.31
C GLY A 415 7.95 0.91 -12.15
N ALA A 416 7.59 1.31 -10.92
CA ALA A 416 7.22 2.69 -10.63
C ALA A 416 8.40 3.64 -10.83
N HIS A 417 9.59 3.28 -10.32
CA HIS A 417 10.79 4.11 -10.50
C HIS A 417 11.19 4.25 -11.96
N ARG A 418 11.05 3.17 -12.77
CA ARG A 418 11.29 3.24 -14.21
C ARG A 418 10.33 4.21 -14.90
N ARG A 419 9.03 4.11 -14.59
CA ARG A 419 7.99 4.97 -15.20
C ARG A 419 8.19 6.44 -14.84
N ASP A 420 8.45 6.72 -13.56
CA ASP A 420 8.39 8.08 -13.02
C ASP A 420 9.74 8.79 -13.04
N PHE A 421 10.85 8.05 -13.01
CA PHE A 421 12.22 8.60 -12.90
C PHE A 421 13.24 7.90 -13.78
N GLY A 422 12.87 6.91 -14.59
CA GLY A 422 13.74 6.24 -15.55
C GLY A 422 13.91 7.03 -16.85
N ARG A 423 14.56 6.43 -17.84
CA ARG A 423 14.75 7.05 -19.16
C ARG A 423 13.42 7.38 -19.82
N GLY A 424 13.28 8.60 -20.31
CA GLY A 424 12.03 9.07 -20.94
C GLY A 424 10.88 9.26 -19.97
N ASN A 425 11.18 9.48 -18.69
CA ASN A 425 10.18 9.74 -17.65
C ASN A 425 9.43 11.06 -17.88
N ARG A 426 8.33 11.21 -17.17
CA ARG A 426 7.39 12.34 -17.33
C ARG A 426 7.72 13.53 -16.44
N THR A 427 8.58 13.33 -15.43
CA THR A 427 9.00 14.40 -14.52
C THR A 427 10.13 15.26 -15.07
N GLY A 428 10.68 14.90 -16.25
CA GLY A 428 11.83 15.58 -16.84
C GLY A 428 13.18 15.25 -16.14
N TYR A 429 13.18 14.31 -15.20
CA TYR A 429 14.38 13.95 -14.44
C TYR A 429 15.46 13.34 -15.32
N GLN A 430 16.67 13.87 -15.21
CA GLN A 430 17.84 13.46 -15.98
C GLN A 430 19.01 13.14 -15.03
N SER A 431 19.25 11.86 -14.81
CA SER A 431 20.37 11.36 -13.99
C SER A 431 20.88 10.04 -14.54
N PRO A 432 21.99 10.05 -15.29
CA PRO A 432 22.59 8.82 -15.84
C PRO A 432 22.87 7.76 -14.77
N GLY A 433 23.27 8.20 -13.56
CA GLY A 433 23.49 7.32 -12.42
C GLY A 433 22.22 6.64 -11.94
N ALA A 434 21.12 7.39 -11.78
CA ALA A 434 19.83 6.82 -11.43
C ALA A 434 19.31 5.87 -12.49
N PHE A 435 19.42 6.23 -13.77
CA PHE A 435 18.99 5.39 -14.89
C PHE A 435 19.70 4.03 -14.89
N ALA A 436 21.02 4.01 -14.68
CA ALA A 436 21.80 2.78 -14.61
C ALA A 436 21.33 1.88 -13.45
N VAL A 437 21.05 2.45 -12.27
CA VAL A 437 20.55 1.71 -11.12
C VAL A 437 19.12 1.19 -11.36
N ILE A 438 18.25 2.01 -11.93
CA ILE A 438 16.88 1.60 -12.27
C ILE A 438 16.88 0.47 -13.31
N ASP A 439 17.72 0.55 -14.33
CA ASP A 439 17.90 -0.50 -15.33
C ASP A 439 18.39 -1.81 -14.67
N SER A 440 19.32 -1.72 -13.71
CA SER A 440 19.80 -2.87 -12.92
C SER A 440 18.72 -3.47 -12.04
N LEU A 441 17.88 -2.62 -11.39
CA LEU A 441 16.72 -3.07 -10.61
C LEU A 441 15.71 -3.83 -11.46
N GLN A 442 15.52 -3.45 -12.72
CA GLN A 442 14.67 -4.18 -13.66
C GLN A 442 15.26 -5.52 -14.09
N ALA A 443 16.59 -5.63 -14.05
CA ALA A 443 17.31 -6.80 -14.54
C ALA A 443 17.54 -7.87 -13.46
N THR A 444 17.45 -7.52 -12.16
CA THR A 444 17.69 -8.46 -11.07
C THR A 444 16.42 -8.85 -10.35
N ALA A 445 16.31 -10.13 -10.00
CA ALA A 445 15.32 -10.67 -9.10
C ALA A 445 15.91 -11.07 -7.73
N ASP A 446 17.22 -11.00 -7.57
CA ASP A 446 17.89 -11.27 -6.30
C ASP A 446 17.52 -10.22 -5.24
N PRO A 447 16.85 -10.60 -4.14
CA PRO A 447 16.38 -9.67 -3.14
C PRO A 447 17.52 -8.90 -2.44
N GLU A 448 18.71 -9.49 -2.29
CA GLU A 448 19.84 -8.81 -1.65
C GLU A 448 20.49 -7.79 -2.59
N GLU A 449 20.57 -8.11 -3.87
CA GLU A 449 21.02 -7.16 -4.87
C GLU A 449 20.01 -6.01 -5.01
N GLN A 450 18.72 -6.29 -4.97
CA GLN A 450 17.70 -5.24 -4.94
C GLN A 450 17.87 -4.30 -3.75
N ASP A 451 18.10 -4.80 -2.54
CA ASP A 451 18.33 -3.95 -1.36
C ASP A 451 19.58 -3.06 -1.56
N ARG A 452 20.68 -3.58 -2.13
CA ARG A 452 21.87 -2.79 -2.45
C ARG A 452 21.61 -1.70 -3.48
N LEU A 453 20.89 -2.04 -4.54
CA LEU A 453 20.51 -1.10 -5.61
C LEU A 453 19.55 -0.01 -5.10
N TYR A 454 18.60 -0.36 -4.24
CA TYR A 454 17.71 0.64 -3.61
C TYR A 454 18.48 1.59 -2.68
N ALA A 455 19.44 1.08 -1.91
CA ALA A 455 20.32 1.93 -1.11
C ALA A 455 21.11 2.91 -2.00
N ARG A 456 21.65 2.43 -3.13
CA ARG A 456 22.36 3.29 -4.10
C ARG A 456 21.43 4.30 -4.75
N LEU A 457 20.22 3.91 -5.14
CA LEU A 457 19.23 4.81 -5.72
C LEU A 457 18.81 5.89 -4.72
N THR A 458 18.69 5.52 -3.44
CA THR A 458 18.42 6.46 -2.36
C THR A 458 19.50 7.53 -2.22
N GLU A 459 20.79 7.18 -2.29
CA GLU A 459 21.88 8.16 -2.27
C GLU A 459 21.72 9.17 -3.41
N ILE A 460 21.44 8.70 -4.62
CA ILE A 460 21.26 9.56 -5.79
C ILE A 460 20.02 10.45 -5.62
N TYR A 461 18.89 9.88 -5.22
CA TYR A 461 17.67 10.66 -5.02
C TYR A 461 17.78 11.71 -3.90
N ARG A 462 18.52 11.41 -2.85
CA ARG A 462 18.81 12.39 -1.78
C ARG A 462 19.71 13.54 -2.25
N ALA A 463 20.57 13.31 -3.23
CA ALA A 463 21.37 14.36 -3.85
C ALA A 463 20.54 15.19 -4.83
N ASP A 464 19.75 14.53 -5.66
CA ASP A 464 19.03 15.15 -6.79
C ASP A 464 17.64 15.66 -6.42
N MET A 465 17.00 15.13 -5.36
CA MET A 465 15.66 15.45 -4.89
C MET A 465 14.60 15.52 -6.01
N PRO A 466 14.40 14.48 -6.83
CA PRO A 466 13.42 14.53 -7.92
C PRO A 466 11.98 14.56 -7.43
N PHE A 467 11.74 14.19 -6.19
CA PHE A 467 10.48 14.26 -5.46
C PHE A 467 10.73 14.58 -3.99
N THR A 468 9.71 15.05 -3.31
CA THR A 468 9.68 15.20 -1.84
C THR A 468 8.69 14.21 -1.26
N ARG A 469 9.11 13.38 -0.32
CA ARG A 469 8.22 12.53 0.47
C ARG A 469 7.68 13.36 1.64
N LEU A 470 6.36 13.46 1.75
CA LEU A 470 5.70 14.25 2.80
C LEU A 470 5.37 13.39 4.02
N ILE A 471 4.50 12.41 3.82
CA ILE A 471 4.07 11.47 4.84
C ILE A 471 4.04 10.06 4.27
N PRO A 472 4.21 9.02 5.11
CA PRO A 472 4.08 7.65 4.64
C PRO A 472 2.74 7.40 3.98
N SER A 473 2.73 6.64 2.89
CA SER A 473 1.50 6.07 2.39
C SER A 473 1.02 5.05 3.41
N SER A 474 -0.20 5.21 3.86
CA SER A 474 -0.80 4.35 4.86
C SER A 474 -2.25 4.06 4.50
N SER A 475 -2.69 2.87 4.83
CA SER A 475 -4.09 2.49 4.82
C SER A 475 -4.55 2.34 6.26
N SER A 476 -5.59 3.05 6.63
CA SER A 476 -6.18 2.94 7.96
C SER A 476 -7.56 2.31 7.87
N TRP A 477 -7.86 1.46 8.85
CA TRP A 477 -9.12 0.78 8.95
C TRP A 477 -9.75 1.08 10.31
N PHE A 478 -11.01 1.42 10.29
CA PHE A 478 -11.86 1.45 11.47
C PHE A 478 -12.47 0.08 11.66
N VAL A 479 -12.19 -0.52 12.81
CA VAL A 479 -12.64 -1.88 13.12
C VAL A 479 -13.41 -1.86 14.43
N HIS A 480 -14.65 -2.36 14.43
CA HIS A 480 -15.44 -2.50 15.64
C HIS A 480 -14.72 -3.44 16.63
N ARG A 481 -14.74 -3.07 17.94
CA ARG A 481 -13.99 -3.81 18.97
C ARG A 481 -14.40 -5.27 19.15
N ARG A 482 -15.57 -5.68 18.66
CA ARG A 482 -15.99 -7.08 18.65
C ARG A 482 -15.19 -7.94 17.67
N VAL A 483 -14.60 -7.33 16.63
CA VAL A 483 -13.73 -8.04 15.67
C VAL A 483 -12.32 -8.13 16.26
N ARG A 484 -11.78 -9.32 16.30
CA ARG A 484 -10.51 -9.68 16.92
C ARG A 484 -9.58 -10.37 15.93
N ALA A 485 -8.31 -10.41 16.27
CA ALA A 485 -7.27 -11.19 15.61
C ALA A 485 -6.15 -11.54 16.60
N ALA A 486 -5.39 -12.59 16.30
CA ALA A 486 -4.21 -12.97 17.08
C ALA A 486 -3.08 -11.92 17.00
N SER A 487 -3.06 -11.12 15.94
CA SER A 487 -2.10 -10.03 15.71
C SER A 487 -2.81 -8.78 15.20
N THR A 488 -2.40 -7.62 15.67
CA THR A 488 -2.88 -6.32 15.17
C THR A 488 -2.50 -6.10 13.69
N ALA A 489 -1.45 -6.75 13.20
CA ALA A 489 -1.08 -6.73 11.79
C ALA A 489 -2.20 -7.23 10.88
N PHE A 490 -2.99 -8.21 11.31
CA PHE A 490 -4.14 -8.71 10.55
C PHE A 490 -5.30 -7.71 10.50
N LEU A 491 -5.50 -6.96 11.59
CA LEU A 491 -6.53 -5.91 11.66
C LEU A 491 -6.12 -4.64 10.90
N ALA A 492 -4.84 -4.46 10.64
CA ALA A 492 -4.33 -3.34 9.85
C ALA A 492 -4.58 -3.52 8.34
N VAL A 493 -4.80 -4.77 7.88
CA VAL A 493 -5.18 -5.10 6.50
C VAL A 493 -6.25 -6.20 6.51
N PRO A 494 -7.45 -5.91 7.04
CA PRO A 494 -8.47 -6.94 7.26
C PRO A 494 -8.95 -7.60 5.95
N SER A 495 -8.94 -6.88 4.84
CA SER A 495 -9.29 -7.43 3.53
C SER A 495 -8.36 -8.57 3.08
N TYR A 496 -7.09 -8.52 3.48
CA TYR A 496 -6.07 -9.50 3.12
C TYR A 496 -6.01 -10.70 4.08
N TYR A 497 -6.45 -10.53 5.33
CA TYR A 497 -6.33 -11.53 6.40
C TYR A 497 -7.68 -11.87 7.05
N MET A 498 -8.79 -11.79 6.32
CA MET A 498 -10.13 -11.99 6.88
C MET A 498 -10.27 -13.35 7.57
N GLU A 499 -9.62 -14.40 7.04
CA GLU A 499 -9.63 -15.76 7.60
C GLU A 499 -8.89 -15.88 8.96
N LYS A 500 -8.09 -14.88 9.32
CA LYS A 500 -7.39 -14.78 10.61
C LYS A 500 -8.17 -13.99 11.66
N LEU A 501 -9.38 -13.53 11.33
CA LEU A 501 -10.23 -12.73 12.20
C LEU A 501 -11.34 -13.58 12.82
N TRP A 502 -11.83 -13.15 13.98
CA TRP A 502 -13.00 -13.73 14.63
C TRP A 502 -13.81 -12.64 15.36
N VAL A 503 -15.01 -12.99 15.80
CA VAL A 503 -15.86 -12.11 16.60
C VAL A 503 -15.90 -12.57 18.04
N GLU A 504 -15.71 -11.64 18.96
CA GLU A 504 -15.96 -11.84 20.38
C GLU A 504 -17.32 -11.24 20.71
N ASP A 505 -18.29 -12.08 21.09
CA ASP A 505 -19.60 -11.60 21.52
C ASP A 505 -19.44 -10.77 22.79
N ALA A 506 -20.10 -9.61 22.84
CA ALA A 506 -20.18 -8.80 24.05
C ALA A 506 -20.88 -9.63 25.13
N LYS A 507 -20.17 -9.97 26.20
CA LYS A 507 -20.74 -10.57 27.40
C LYS A 507 -21.65 -9.57 28.11
#